data_9d27161b6a444f5be1d4eeaf1b011a32
#
_entry.id   9d27161b6a444f5be1d4eeaf1b011a32
#
_cell.length_a   1.000
_cell.length_b   1.000
_cell.length_c   1.000
_cell.angle_alpha   90.00
_cell.angle_beta   90.00
_cell.angle_gamma   90.00
#
_symmetry.space_group_name_H-M   'P 1'
#
loop_
_entity.id
_entity.type
_entity.pdbx_description
1 polymer ?
#
loop_
_entity_poly.entity_id
_entity_poly.type
_entity_poly.pdbx_seq_one_letter_code
_entity_poly.pdbx_strand_id
1 'polypeptide(L)'
;MRLIMMLGSLLTATSYSLPSIAQTGPRVTAPAAASEAEAPQITNQAEWQSAVVRILRRYGALLSRELRPLELDGVFKPKISFYLAPDGTVSDVELVESSGDDLVDAAALKVPTAGAAFPPFTPDMTSDKPKKLIAPFEVHLSKPEPEEHKAGGPAKPQ
;
A
#
# COMPACT_ATOMS: atom_id res chain seq x y z
N MET A 1 -26.57 45.16 -9.59
CA MET A 1 -26.09 46.43 -10.18
C MET A 1 -24.61 46.33 -10.40
N ARG A 2 -24.14 46.58 -11.65
CA ARG A 2 -22.75 46.55 -12.21
C ARG A 2 -22.15 45.15 -12.40
N LEU A 3 -22.11 44.54 -13.54
CA LEU A 3 -21.80 44.79 -14.98
C LEU A 3 -20.44 45.47 -15.19
N ILE A 4 -19.42 44.75 -15.60
CA ILE A 4 -18.24 45.13 -16.42
C ILE A 4 -17.77 43.80 -17.03
N MET A 5 -18.00 43.48 -18.27
CA MET A 5 -17.59 43.89 -19.60
C MET A 5 -16.07 43.85 -19.85
N MET A 6 -15.75 42.94 -20.79
CA MET A 6 -14.82 43.02 -21.93
C MET A 6 -13.31 42.92 -21.70
N LEU A 7 -12.61 42.07 -22.40
CA LEU A 7 -11.94 42.19 -23.74
C LEU A 7 -11.09 40.94 -23.91
N GLY A 8 -11.13 40.07 -24.84
CA GLY A 8 -10.84 40.17 -26.25
C GLY A 8 -9.35 40.25 -26.54
N SER A 9 -8.67 39.10 -26.82
CA SER A 9 -7.41 39.13 -27.56
C SER A 9 -7.28 37.88 -28.43
N LEU A 10 -7.48 38.13 -29.67
CA LEU A 10 -7.18 37.35 -30.84
C LEU A 10 -5.63 37.27 -30.98
N LEU A 11 -5.03 36.10 -30.99
CA LEU A 11 -3.65 35.92 -31.43
C LEU A 11 -3.61 34.90 -32.55
N THR A 12 -3.18 35.35 -33.66
CA THR A 12 -2.98 34.77 -34.97
C THR A 12 -2.03 33.60 -34.98
N ALA A 13 -2.44 32.53 -35.64
CA ALA A 13 -1.63 31.41 -36.04
C ALA A 13 -0.56 31.78 -37.04
N THR A 14 0.68 31.59 -36.74
CA THR A 14 1.79 31.64 -37.71
C THR A 14 2.24 30.22 -37.97
N SER A 15 1.87 29.70 -39.13
CA SER A 15 2.33 28.39 -39.64
C SER A 15 3.78 28.51 -40.12
N TYR A 16 4.70 27.88 -39.45
CA TYR A 16 6.04 27.64 -39.97
C TYR A 16 6.11 26.24 -40.58
N SER A 17 6.13 26.22 -41.91
CA SER A 17 6.49 25.04 -42.68
C SER A 17 8.01 24.81 -42.60
N LEU A 18 8.45 23.71 -42.00
CA LEU A 18 9.85 23.27 -42.07
C LEU A 18 10.03 22.20 -43.16
N PRO A 19 11.10 22.21 -43.92
CA PRO A 19 11.31 21.26 -44.99
C PRO A 19 11.65 19.86 -44.48
N SER A 20 11.03 18.87 -45.09
CA SER A 20 11.25 17.45 -44.92
C SER A 20 12.68 17.08 -45.33
N ILE A 21 13.54 16.75 -44.37
CA ILE A 21 14.82 16.11 -44.66
C ILE A 21 14.59 14.59 -44.54
N ALA A 22 14.57 13.92 -45.67
CA ALA A 22 14.62 12.47 -45.75
C ALA A 22 15.98 11.98 -45.20
N GLN A 23 15.97 11.46 -43.98
CA GLN A 23 17.08 10.68 -43.43
C GLN A 23 16.80 9.19 -43.66
N THR A 24 17.40 8.66 -44.72
CA THR A 24 17.59 7.24 -44.89
C THR A 24 18.72 6.81 -43.96
N GLY A 25 18.37 6.44 -42.69
CA GLY A 25 19.27 5.78 -41.77
C GLY A 25 18.78 4.36 -41.49
N PRO A 26 19.68 3.40 -41.18
CA PRO A 26 19.28 2.01 -40.97
C PRO A 26 18.32 1.93 -39.77
N ARG A 27 17.19 1.29 -40.00
CA ARG A 27 16.14 1.03 -39.03
C ARG A 27 16.73 0.16 -37.92
N VAL A 28 17.19 0.82 -36.84
CA VAL A 28 17.49 0.15 -35.59
C VAL A 28 16.14 -0.30 -35.04
N THR A 29 15.86 -1.57 -35.15
CA THR A 29 14.71 -2.22 -34.49
C THR A 29 14.89 -1.97 -33.00
N ALA A 30 14.15 -1.02 -32.45
CA ALA A 30 14.04 -0.84 -31.01
C ALA A 30 13.57 -2.16 -30.42
N PRO A 31 14.22 -2.68 -29.37
CA PRO A 31 13.69 -3.85 -28.68
C PRO A 31 12.29 -3.49 -28.19
N ALA A 32 11.35 -4.39 -28.48
CA ALA A 32 9.97 -4.32 -28.06
C ALA A 32 9.91 -3.81 -26.61
N ALA A 33 9.07 -2.80 -26.41
CA ALA A 33 8.73 -2.30 -25.10
C ALA A 33 8.59 -3.47 -24.13
N ALA A 34 9.39 -3.41 -23.05
CA ALA A 34 9.22 -4.31 -21.95
C ALA A 34 7.73 -4.29 -21.61
N SER A 35 7.11 -5.46 -21.71
CA SER A 35 5.75 -5.69 -21.25
C SER A 35 5.70 -5.15 -19.82
N GLU A 36 5.07 -3.98 -19.63
CA GLU A 36 4.62 -3.57 -18.32
C GLU A 36 3.82 -4.77 -17.83
N ALA A 37 4.33 -5.42 -16.79
CA ALA A 37 3.63 -6.51 -16.15
C ALA A 37 2.29 -5.94 -15.70
N GLU A 38 1.26 -6.17 -16.49
CA GLU A 38 -0.10 -5.71 -16.28
C GLU A 38 -0.49 -6.21 -14.88
N ALA A 39 -0.62 -5.27 -13.94
CA ALA A 39 -1.05 -5.60 -12.59
C ALA A 39 -2.36 -6.38 -12.71
N PRO A 40 -2.53 -7.51 -12.01
CA PRO A 40 -3.70 -8.35 -12.16
C PRO A 40 -4.95 -7.50 -11.97
N GLN A 41 -5.73 -7.35 -13.03
CA GLN A 41 -6.95 -6.56 -13.01
C GLN A 41 -7.98 -7.29 -12.15
N ILE A 42 -8.48 -6.59 -11.14
CA ILE A 42 -9.51 -7.10 -10.24
C ILE A 42 -10.85 -6.80 -10.90
N THR A 43 -11.54 -7.82 -11.40
CA THR A 43 -12.73 -7.68 -12.22
C THR A 43 -14.02 -8.14 -11.54
N ASN A 44 -13.91 -8.90 -10.45
CA ASN A 44 -15.06 -9.46 -9.74
C ASN A 44 -14.84 -9.49 -8.23
N GLN A 45 -15.94 -9.68 -7.48
CA GLN A 45 -15.94 -9.69 -6.02
C GLN A 45 -15.01 -10.75 -5.40
N ALA A 46 -14.83 -11.92 -6.01
CA ALA A 46 -13.96 -12.96 -5.49
C ALA A 46 -12.48 -12.58 -5.57
N GLU A 47 -12.07 -11.97 -6.67
CA GLU A 47 -10.73 -11.41 -6.85
C GLU A 47 -10.49 -10.24 -5.89
N TRP A 48 -11.50 -9.38 -5.73
CA TRP A 48 -11.46 -8.28 -4.78
C TRP A 48 -11.24 -8.79 -3.35
N GLN A 49 -12.01 -9.77 -2.89
CA GLN A 49 -11.83 -10.39 -1.57
C GLN A 49 -10.43 -10.97 -1.40
N SER A 50 -9.92 -11.65 -2.42
CA SER A 50 -8.57 -12.20 -2.42
C SER A 50 -7.50 -11.12 -2.32
N ALA A 51 -7.71 -9.98 -2.99
CA ALA A 51 -6.82 -8.82 -2.92
C ALA A 51 -6.84 -8.18 -1.52
N VAL A 52 -8.02 -8.00 -0.94
CA VAL A 52 -8.18 -7.50 0.43
C VAL A 52 -7.45 -8.39 1.44
N VAL A 53 -7.62 -9.70 1.37
CA VAL A 53 -6.91 -10.65 2.25
C VAL A 53 -5.39 -10.53 2.10
N ARG A 54 -4.88 -10.38 0.88
CA ARG A 54 -3.45 -10.17 0.65
C ARG A 54 -2.93 -8.87 1.27
N ILE A 55 -3.71 -7.79 1.19
CA ILE A 55 -3.38 -6.50 1.80
C ILE A 55 -3.36 -6.63 3.33
N LEU A 56 -4.36 -7.26 3.93
CA LEU A 56 -4.41 -7.49 5.38
C LEU A 56 -3.24 -8.32 5.89
N ARG A 57 -2.82 -9.36 5.15
CA ARG A 57 -1.60 -10.12 5.47
C ARG A 57 -0.35 -9.26 5.42
N ARG A 58 -0.27 -8.37 4.44
CA ARG A 58 0.83 -7.41 4.30
C ARG A 58 0.86 -6.42 5.47
N TYR A 59 -0.31 -6.00 5.94
CA TYR A 59 -0.44 -5.17 7.13
C TYR A 59 0.09 -5.85 8.39
N GLY A 60 -0.21 -7.13 8.59
CA GLY A 60 0.36 -7.92 9.70
C GLY A 60 1.89 -7.94 9.66
N ALA A 61 2.50 -8.09 8.49
CA ALA A 61 3.95 -8.05 8.33
C ALA A 61 4.54 -6.64 8.60
N LEU A 62 3.84 -5.58 8.17
CA LEU A 62 4.24 -4.20 8.47
C LEU A 62 4.17 -3.92 9.97
N LEU A 63 3.10 -4.34 10.62
CA LEU A 63 2.91 -4.20 12.07
C LEU A 63 4.03 -4.89 12.83
N SER A 64 4.36 -6.14 12.48
CA SER A 64 5.49 -6.86 13.10
C SER A 64 6.82 -6.13 12.92
N ARG A 65 7.05 -5.52 11.75
CA ARG A 65 8.27 -4.76 11.47
C ARG A 65 8.35 -3.46 12.27
N GLU A 66 7.21 -2.76 12.42
CA GLU A 66 7.13 -1.52 13.18
C GLU A 66 7.33 -1.75 14.68
N LEU A 67 6.82 -2.86 15.20
CA LEU A 67 6.91 -3.22 16.62
C LEU A 67 8.26 -3.83 17.03
N ARG A 68 9.04 -4.32 16.08
CA ARG A 68 10.35 -4.97 16.36
C ARG A 68 11.31 -4.12 17.20
N PRO A 69 11.43 -2.78 16.98
CA PRO A 69 12.32 -1.95 17.80
C PRO A 69 11.89 -1.78 19.26
N LEU A 70 10.66 -2.15 19.60
CA LEU A 70 10.12 -2.01 20.96
C LEU A 70 10.55 -3.14 21.90
N GLU A 71 11.31 -4.13 21.40
CA GLU A 71 11.84 -5.27 22.17
C GLU A 71 10.77 -6.02 22.99
N LEU A 72 9.53 -6.02 22.47
CA LEU A 72 8.43 -6.80 23.05
C LEU A 72 8.66 -8.29 22.79
N ASP A 73 8.21 -9.11 23.75
CA ASP A 73 8.27 -10.58 23.63
C ASP A 73 6.88 -11.17 23.86
N GLY A 74 6.45 -12.04 22.95
CA GLY A 74 5.16 -12.70 23.06
C GLY A 74 4.35 -12.72 21.77
N VAL A 75 3.09 -13.17 21.93
CA VAL A 75 2.10 -13.22 20.85
C VAL A 75 0.97 -12.24 21.15
N PHE A 76 0.78 -11.27 20.28
CA PHE A 76 -0.20 -10.21 20.40
C PHE A 76 -1.29 -10.39 19.35
N LYS A 77 -2.56 -10.23 19.74
CA LYS A 77 -3.70 -10.50 18.86
C LYS A 77 -4.71 -9.34 18.83
N PRO A 78 -4.30 -8.14 18.39
CA PRO A 78 -5.23 -7.03 18.24
C PRO A 78 -6.24 -7.35 17.13
N LYS A 79 -7.50 -6.93 17.35
CA LYS A 79 -8.56 -7.00 16.36
C LYS A 79 -9.10 -5.60 16.14
N ILE A 80 -9.04 -5.14 14.90
CA ILE A 80 -9.56 -3.83 14.51
C ILE A 80 -10.75 -3.97 13.57
N SER A 81 -11.60 -2.94 13.53
CA SER A 81 -12.60 -2.77 12.49
C SER A 81 -12.39 -1.43 11.79
N PHE A 82 -12.80 -1.37 10.54
CA PHE A 82 -12.79 -0.14 9.75
C PHE A 82 -13.82 -0.22 8.64
N TYR A 83 -14.20 0.93 8.09
CA TYR A 83 -15.05 0.99 6.92
C TYR A 83 -14.20 1.18 5.68
N LEU A 84 -14.59 0.46 4.63
CA LEU A 84 -13.99 0.57 3.30
C LEU A 84 -15.03 1.12 2.34
N ALA A 85 -14.75 2.29 1.79
CA ALA A 85 -15.61 2.94 0.80
C ALA A 85 -15.46 2.29 -0.59
N PRO A 86 -16.41 2.51 -1.51
CA PRO A 86 -16.37 1.94 -2.86
C PRO A 86 -15.12 2.29 -3.67
N ASP A 87 -14.47 3.41 -3.38
CA ASP A 87 -13.22 3.85 -4.01
C ASP A 87 -11.95 3.25 -3.38
N GLY A 88 -12.10 2.41 -2.34
CA GLY A 88 -10.99 1.82 -1.61
C GLY A 88 -10.47 2.67 -0.44
N THR A 89 -11.13 3.79 -0.12
CA THR A 89 -10.76 4.64 1.01
C THR A 89 -11.16 4.00 2.35
N VAL A 90 -10.25 4.07 3.32
CA VAL A 90 -10.47 3.58 4.69
C VAL A 90 -10.94 4.72 5.60
N SER A 91 -11.96 4.44 6.41
CA SER A 91 -12.44 5.36 7.46
C SER A 91 -12.81 4.60 8.74
N ASP A 92 -13.01 5.36 9.84
CA ASP A 92 -13.52 4.88 11.11
C ASP A 92 -12.81 3.61 11.62
N VAL A 93 -11.49 3.72 11.77
CA VAL A 93 -10.68 2.63 12.32
C VAL A 93 -10.86 2.56 13.83
N GLU A 94 -11.33 1.42 14.32
CA GLU A 94 -11.64 1.20 15.73
C GLU A 94 -10.99 -0.09 16.23
N LEU A 95 -10.55 -0.09 17.49
CA LEU A 95 -10.10 -1.30 18.18
C LEU A 95 -11.32 -2.09 18.67
N VAL A 96 -11.46 -3.33 18.20
CA VAL A 96 -12.54 -4.25 18.61
C VAL A 96 -12.10 -5.11 19.77
N GLU A 97 -10.83 -5.52 19.77
CA GLU A 97 -10.23 -6.36 20.81
C GLU A 97 -8.78 -5.95 21.01
N SER A 98 -8.42 -5.63 22.25
CA SER A 98 -7.05 -5.27 22.61
C SER A 98 -6.12 -6.47 22.55
N SER A 99 -4.88 -6.21 22.16
CA SER A 99 -3.80 -7.21 22.20
C SER A 99 -3.26 -7.45 23.63
N GLY A 100 -3.63 -6.57 24.58
CA GLY A 100 -3.06 -6.53 25.93
C GLY A 100 -1.85 -5.61 26.07
N ASP A 101 -1.43 -4.93 25.01
CA ASP A 101 -0.34 -3.96 25.00
C ASP A 101 -0.74 -2.71 24.23
N ASP A 102 -0.68 -1.54 24.88
CA ASP A 102 -1.14 -0.26 24.31
C ASP A 102 -0.33 0.17 23.08
N LEU A 103 0.96 -0.17 23.02
CA LEU A 103 1.82 0.19 21.88
C LEU A 103 1.46 -0.64 20.66
N VAL A 104 1.17 -1.93 20.86
CA VAL A 104 0.70 -2.83 19.80
C VAL A 104 -0.65 -2.38 19.28
N ASP A 105 -1.58 -2.04 20.17
CA ASP A 105 -2.91 -1.58 19.80
C ASP A 105 -2.87 -0.25 19.05
N ALA A 106 -2.06 0.70 19.51
CA ALA A 106 -1.85 1.98 18.84
C ALA A 106 -1.21 1.83 17.45
N ALA A 107 -0.28 0.89 17.30
CA ALA A 107 0.32 0.59 16.00
C ALA A 107 -0.71 -0.08 15.07
N ALA A 108 -1.51 -1.02 15.57
CA ALA A 108 -2.54 -1.71 14.80
C ALA A 108 -3.59 -0.74 14.22
N LEU A 109 -3.99 0.28 14.97
CA LEU A 109 -4.93 1.31 14.52
C LEU A 109 -4.40 2.17 13.36
N LYS A 110 -3.09 2.35 13.25
CA LYS A 110 -2.45 3.15 12.17
C LYS A 110 -2.30 2.38 10.87
N VAL A 111 -2.18 1.06 10.94
CA VAL A 111 -1.83 0.21 9.79
C VAL A 111 -2.77 0.37 8.59
N PRO A 112 -4.11 0.42 8.73
CA PRO A 112 -4.99 0.52 7.57
C PRO A 112 -4.85 1.83 6.78
N THR A 113 -4.44 2.91 7.46
CA THR A 113 -4.28 4.23 6.84
C THR A 113 -2.86 4.48 6.34
N ALA A 114 -1.86 3.83 6.93
CA ALA A 114 -0.45 3.95 6.56
C ALA A 114 0.00 2.93 5.49
N GLY A 115 -0.81 1.90 5.26
CA GLY A 115 -0.49 0.79 4.36
C GLY A 115 -0.83 1.05 2.90
N ALA A 116 -0.84 -0.04 2.11
CA ALA A 116 -1.23 0.01 0.71
C ALA A 116 -2.74 0.28 0.57
N ALA A 117 -3.10 1.09 -0.42
CA ALA A 117 -4.50 1.36 -0.73
C ALA A 117 -5.25 0.05 -1.06
N PHE A 118 -6.51 -0.02 -0.63
CA PHE A 118 -7.39 -1.10 -1.03
C PHE A 118 -7.89 -0.90 -2.47
N PRO A 119 -8.18 -1.99 -3.19
CA PRO A 119 -8.78 -1.87 -4.51
C PRO A 119 -10.21 -1.32 -4.41
N PRO A 120 -10.65 -0.53 -5.39
CA PRO A 120 -12.04 -0.10 -5.46
C PRO A 120 -12.97 -1.30 -5.60
N PHE A 121 -14.24 -1.12 -5.27
CA PHE A 121 -15.26 -2.14 -5.46
C PHE A 121 -15.41 -2.48 -6.95
N THR A 122 -15.66 -3.74 -7.23
CA THR A 122 -15.88 -4.21 -8.59
C THR A 122 -17.34 -4.00 -9.03
N PRO A 123 -17.63 -3.92 -10.34
CA PRO A 123 -18.97 -3.64 -10.84
C PRO A 123 -20.06 -4.65 -10.42
N ASP A 124 -19.66 -5.88 -10.08
CA ASP A 124 -20.55 -6.92 -9.56
C ASP A 124 -20.88 -6.79 -8.07
N MET A 125 -20.19 -5.87 -7.37
CA MET A 125 -20.51 -5.52 -5.99
C MET A 125 -21.66 -4.49 -5.99
N THR A 126 -22.86 -4.94 -5.68
CA THR A 126 -24.11 -4.17 -5.78
C THR A 126 -24.29 -3.06 -4.73
N SER A 127 -23.28 -2.79 -3.89
CA SER A 127 -23.37 -1.82 -2.80
C SER A 127 -22.52 -0.60 -3.04
N ASP A 128 -23.15 0.55 -3.17
CA ASP A 128 -22.49 1.87 -3.16
C ASP A 128 -22.17 2.36 -1.74
N LYS A 129 -22.44 1.55 -0.73
CA LYS A 129 -22.23 1.91 0.67
C LYS A 129 -20.90 1.34 1.18
N PRO A 130 -20.21 2.07 2.09
CA PRO A 130 -19.02 1.54 2.75
C PRO A 130 -19.30 0.20 3.43
N LYS A 131 -18.35 -0.72 3.34
CA LYS A 131 -18.41 -2.03 3.99
C LYS A 131 -17.57 -2.04 5.25
N LYS A 132 -18.14 -2.46 6.38
CA LYS A 132 -17.39 -2.69 7.60
C LYS A 132 -16.58 -3.99 7.46
N LEU A 133 -15.28 -3.88 7.65
CA LEU A 133 -14.35 -5.00 7.69
C LEU A 133 -13.85 -5.18 9.11
N ILE A 134 -13.62 -6.43 9.51
CA ILE A 134 -12.98 -6.80 10.77
C ILE A 134 -11.69 -7.53 10.42
N ALA A 135 -10.58 -7.04 10.92
CA ALA A 135 -9.25 -7.56 10.66
C ALA A 135 -8.61 -8.03 11.97
N PRO A 136 -8.58 -9.35 12.23
CA PRO A 136 -7.75 -9.90 13.29
C PRO A 136 -6.29 -9.95 12.83
N PHE A 137 -5.38 -9.48 13.67
CA PHE A 137 -3.94 -9.64 13.48
C PHE A 137 -3.39 -10.62 14.50
N GLU A 138 -2.36 -11.33 14.13
CA GLU A 138 -1.54 -12.12 15.03
C GLU A 138 -0.09 -11.76 14.78
N VAL A 139 0.56 -11.19 15.80
CA VAL A 139 1.91 -10.68 15.74
C VAL A 139 2.76 -11.45 16.73
N HIS A 140 3.78 -12.15 16.23
CA HIS A 140 4.77 -12.82 17.04
C HIS A 140 6.00 -11.95 17.13
N LEU A 141 6.33 -11.50 18.32
CA LEU A 141 7.52 -10.73 18.59
C LEU A 141 8.44 -11.57 19.49
N SER A 142 9.73 -11.59 19.16
CA SER A 142 10.76 -12.21 19.98
C SER A 142 11.81 -11.15 20.28
N LYS A 143 12.08 -10.94 21.53
CA LYS A 143 13.23 -10.14 21.94
C LYS A 143 14.50 -10.75 21.37
N PRO A 144 15.39 -9.98 20.71
CA PRO A 144 16.66 -10.51 20.27
C PRO A 144 17.42 -11.02 21.52
N GLU A 145 17.73 -12.29 21.51
CA GLU A 145 18.63 -12.84 22.52
C GLU A 145 19.96 -12.08 22.46
N PRO A 146 20.45 -11.54 23.60
CA PRO A 146 21.77 -10.94 23.62
C PRO A 146 22.74 -12.02 23.11
N GLU A 147 23.45 -11.74 22.02
CA GLU A 147 24.50 -12.63 21.52
C GLU A 147 25.49 -12.82 22.66
N GLU A 148 25.35 -13.93 23.41
CA GLU A 148 26.39 -14.36 24.30
C GLU A 148 27.65 -14.49 23.45
N HIS A 149 28.51 -13.51 23.61
CA HIS A 149 29.86 -13.53 23.10
C HIS A 149 30.45 -14.89 23.45
N LYS A 150 30.53 -15.76 22.48
CA LYS A 150 31.22 -17.02 22.55
C LYS A 150 32.72 -16.71 22.67
N ALA A 151 33.05 -16.06 23.80
CA ALA A 151 34.40 -15.73 24.19
C ALA A 151 35.06 -17.01 24.67
N GLY A 152 36.06 -17.48 23.95
CA GLY A 152 37.08 -18.32 24.49
C GLY A 152 36.86 -19.80 24.28
N GLY A 153 37.24 -20.29 23.10
CA GLY A 153 37.72 -21.65 23.00
C GLY A 153 38.96 -21.82 23.93
N PRO A 154 39.08 -22.95 24.63
CA PRO A 154 40.21 -23.15 25.54
C PRO A 154 41.53 -23.15 24.77
N ALA A 155 42.46 -22.29 25.20
CA ALA A 155 43.85 -22.32 24.75
C ALA A 155 44.42 -23.71 25.01
N LYS A 156 44.93 -24.38 23.96
CA LYS A 156 45.71 -25.61 24.10
C LYS A 156 46.98 -25.28 24.84
N PRO A 157 47.33 -26.01 25.93
CA PRO A 157 48.66 -25.94 26.50
C PRO A 157 49.63 -26.69 25.58
N GLN A 158 50.79 -26.06 25.32
CA GLN A 158 51.98 -26.71 24.73
C GLN A 158 52.71 -27.54 25.76
#